data_8f8c302098088c07046867ddbefc4ec2
#
_entry.id   8f8c302098088c07046867ddbefc4ec2
#
_cell.length_a   1.000
_cell.length_b   1.000
_cell.length_c   1.000
_cell.angle_alpha   90.00
_cell.angle_beta   90.00
_cell.angle_gamma   90.00
#
_symmetry.space_group_name_H-M   'P 1'
#
loop_
_entity.id
_entity.type
_entity.pdbx_description
1 polymer ?
#
loop_
_entity_poly.entity_id
_entity_poly.type
_entity_poly.pdbx_seq_one_letter_code
_entity_poly.pdbx_strand_id
1 'polypeptide(L)'
;MTNRRRRQSRDKQAGGSPRYRRAPFVISYWLGPVLIFENYLTHQRVAGDSFFCDLLAWCDEPRGVAEICSRFPREKPSAILDGIRRLQKYSLLQAYAGKRRDTSDVMHGWKKWSPSASHFHFGTKDAKYERNDAEDFSSLRELVKRKPLPPRRKQYPGIKRVKLSIPDRTDEFSRVLQERRTWREFSRKPLDLRHLETLLWLVFGVQAWARIPGVGRLPLKTSPSGGALHPLEAYALIRNVSGIAPGIYHYDDEGHSLELLRAGCRRAEIQKLLAE
;
A
#
# COMPACT_ATOMS: atom_id res chain seq x y z
N MET A 1 43.92 0.01 -26.93
CA MET A 1 42.71 0.14 -27.76
C MET A 1 42.44 -1.19 -28.43
N THR A 2 41.30 -1.73 -28.45
CA THR A 2 40.81 -3.08 -28.89
C THR A 2 40.55 -4.06 -27.77
N ASN A 3 39.34 -3.98 -27.17
CA ASN A 3 38.58 -5.19 -26.70
C ASN A 3 37.21 -4.88 -26.09
N ARG A 4 36.48 -3.88 -26.57
CA ARG A 4 35.12 -3.55 -26.09
C ARG A 4 33.98 -3.80 -27.07
N ARG A 5 34.22 -4.43 -28.22
CA ARG A 5 33.22 -4.63 -29.27
C ARG A 5 32.76 -6.09 -29.51
N ARG A 6 33.07 -7.04 -28.61
CA ARG A 6 32.68 -8.46 -28.80
C ARG A 6 31.72 -9.05 -27.76
N ARG A 7 31.02 -8.24 -26.98
CA ARG A 7 30.03 -8.73 -25.98
C ARG A 7 28.57 -8.36 -26.25
N GLN A 8 28.25 -7.75 -27.39
CA GLN A 8 26.87 -7.35 -27.74
C GLN A 8 26.16 -8.22 -28.77
N SER A 9 26.68 -9.39 -29.13
CA SER A 9 26.08 -10.22 -30.20
C SER A 9 25.81 -11.68 -29.83
N ARG A 10 25.46 -11.99 -28.54
CA ARG A 10 25.13 -13.37 -28.14
C ARG A 10 23.76 -13.55 -27.45
N ASP A 11 22.88 -12.56 -27.45
CA ASP A 11 21.51 -12.68 -26.92
C ASP A 11 20.40 -12.66 -28.02
N LYS A 12 20.72 -13.14 -29.20
CA LYS A 12 19.72 -13.41 -30.24
C LYS A 12 19.81 -14.88 -30.62
N GLN A 13 19.03 -15.74 -29.93
CA GLN A 13 18.47 -16.98 -30.47
C GLN A 13 17.84 -17.83 -29.36
N ALA A 14 16.60 -17.51 -29.01
CA ALA A 14 15.61 -18.50 -28.57
C ALA A 14 14.36 -18.19 -29.41
N GLY A 15 14.31 -18.72 -30.64
CA GLY A 15 13.23 -18.53 -31.62
C GLY A 15 11.97 -19.30 -31.25
N GLY A 16 11.37 -19.04 -30.08
CA GLY A 16 10.02 -19.51 -29.76
C GLY A 16 9.03 -18.36 -29.95
N SER A 17 7.86 -18.61 -30.58
CA SER A 17 6.78 -17.64 -30.66
C SER A 17 6.46 -17.08 -29.27
N PRO A 18 6.19 -15.77 -29.13
CA PRO A 18 5.95 -15.17 -27.85
C PRO A 18 4.77 -15.86 -27.14
N ARG A 19 4.95 -16.17 -25.86
CA ARG A 19 3.89 -16.71 -25.01
C ARG A 19 3.40 -15.60 -24.09
N TYR A 20 2.14 -15.64 -23.74
CA TYR A 20 1.47 -14.64 -22.93
C TYR A 20 0.84 -15.27 -21.70
N ARG A 21 0.91 -14.57 -20.58
CA ARG A 21 0.28 -14.95 -19.32
C ARG A 21 -0.49 -13.77 -18.74
N ARG A 22 -1.65 -14.06 -18.12
CA ARG A 22 -2.38 -13.07 -17.35
C ARG A 22 -1.47 -12.46 -16.27
N ALA A 23 -1.44 -11.13 -16.20
CA ALA A 23 -0.76 -10.43 -15.12
C ALA A 23 -1.40 -10.78 -13.77
N PRO A 24 -0.63 -10.85 -12.69
CA PRO A 24 -1.21 -10.86 -11.35
C PRO A 24 -1.91 -9.53 -11.07
N PHE A 25 -2.71 -9.45 -10.01
CA PHE A 25 -3.39 -8.22 -9.59
C PHE A 25 -4.42 -7.68 -10.60
N VAL A 26 -5.01 -8.56 -11.42
CA VAL A 26 -6.10 -8.21 -12.34
C VAL A 26 -7.44 -8.46 -11.69
N ILE A 27 -8.31 -7.45 -11.76
CA ILE A 27 -9.72 -7.54 -11.41
C ILE A 27 -10.60 -7.09 -12.57
N SER A 28 -11.86 -7.48 -12.55
CA SER A 28 -12.89 -6.96 -13.45
C SER A 28 -14.12 -6.55 -12.65
N TYR A 29 -14.77 -5.48 -13.08
CA TYR A 29 -15.96 -4.95 -12.44
C TYR A 29 -16.80 -4.14 -13.42
N TRP A 30 -18.07 -3.92 -13.09
CA TRP A 30 -18.98 -3.10 -13.86
C TRP A 30 -18.95 -1.66 -13.38
N LEU A 31 -18.78 -0.72 -14.32
CA LEU A 31 -18.94 0.71 -14.10
C LEU A 31 -20.14 1.19 -14.94
N GLY A 32 -21.30 1.25 -14.34
CA GLY A 32 -22.54 1.38 -15.11
C GLY A 32 -22.71 0.19 -16.08
N PRO A 33 -22.97 0.42 -17.37
CA PRO A 33 -23.10 -0.65 -18.37
C PRO A 33 -21.77 -1.17 -18.91
N VAL A 34 -20.62 -0.62 -18.50
CA VAL A 34 -19.30 -0.91 -19.06
C VAL A 34 -18.54 -1.88 -18.18
N LEU A 35 -18.07 -2.99 -18.77
CA LEU A 35 -17.16 -3.93 -18.10
C LEU A 35 -15.74 -3.40 -18.17
N ILE A 36 -15.13 -3.21 -17.00
CA ILE A 36 -13.77 -2.71 -16.84
C ILE A 36 -12.85 -3.84 -16.37
N PHE A 37 -11.66 -3.88 -16.94
CA PHE A 37 -10.54 -4.69 -16.51
C PHE A 37 -9.45 -3.76 -15.99
N GLU A 38 -8.94 -4.05 -14.80
CA GLU A 38 -7.94 -3.23 -14.13
C GLU A 38 -6.81 -4.07 -13.57
N ASN A 39 -5.58 -3.63 -13.82
CA ASN A 39 -4.44 -4.07 -13.04
C ASN A 39 -4.22 -3.05 -11.90
N TYR A 40 -4.65 -3.43 -10.70
CA TYR A 40 -4.64 -2.52 -9.55
C TYR A 40 -3.24 -2.26 -8.96
N LEU A 41 -2.21 -2.99 -9.39
CA LEU A 41 -0.82 -2.69 -9.06
C LEU A 41 -0.27 -1.52 -9.89
N THR A 42 -0.69 -1.42 -11.16
CA THR A 42 -0.23 -0.36 -12.09
C THR A 42 -1.25 0.74 -12.30
N HIS A 43 -2.46 0.61 -11.72
CA HIS A 43 -3.61 1.50 -11.89
C HIS A 43 -4.07 1.66 -13.35
N GLN A 44 -3.69 0.73 -14.23
CA GLN A 44 -4.08 0.74 -15.62
C GLN A 44 -5.38 -0.02 -15.81
N ARG A 45 -6.32 0.59 -16.53
CA ARG A 45 -7.64 0.03 -16.77
C ARG A 45 -8.11 0.22 -18.21
N VAL A 46 -8.92 -0.72 -18.67
CA VAL A 46 -9.50 -0.69 -20.01
C VAL A 46 -10.91 -1.29 -20.01
N ALA A 47 -11.80 -0.71 -20.80
CA ALA A 47 -13.10 -1.30 -21.07
C ALA A 47 -12.93 -2.50 -22.01
N GLY A 48 -13.71 -3.55 -21.79
CA GLY A 48 -13.71 -4.75 -22.62
C GLY A 48 -15.04 -5.49 -22.56
N ASP A 49 -15.05 -6.67 -23.10
CA ASP A 49 -16.21 -7.54 -23.21
C ASP A 49 -15.92 -8.96 -22.66
N SER A 50 -16.82 -9.91 -22.92
CA SER A 50 -16.66 -11.30 -22.50
C SER A 50 -15.43 -11.97 -23.12
N PHE A 51 -15.03 -11.57 -24.33
CA PHE A 51 -13.81 -12.11 -24.96
C PHE A 51 -12.56 -11.79 -24.11
N PHE A 52 -12.47 -10.62 -23.51
CA PHE A 52 -11.35 -10.30 -22.61
C PHE A 52 -11.39 -11.14 -21.33
N CYS A 53 -12.59 -11.44 -20.79
CA CYS A 53 -12.71 -12.36 -19.66
C CYS A 53 -12.14 -13.74 -20.01
N ASP A 54 -12.58 -14.30 -21.12
CA ASP A 54 -12.20 -15.64 -21.57
C ASP A 54 -10.71 -15.72 -21.92
N LEU A 55 -10.19 -14.69 -22.59
CA LEU A 55 -8.77 -14.61 -22.93
C LEU A 55 -7.87 -14.52 -21.68
N LEU A 56 -8.24 -13.68 -20.73
CA LEU A 56 -7.50 -13.57 -19.48
C LEU A 56 -7.64 -14.82 -18.60
N ALA A 57 -8.80 -15.48 -18.62
CA ALA A 57 -8.99 -16.76 -17.93
C ALA A 57 -8.12 -17.86 -18.55
N TRP A 58 -8.07 -17.95 -19.87
CA TRP A 58 -7.26 -18.94 -20.59
C TRP A 58 -5.75 -18.73 -20.44
N CYS A 59 -5.33 -17.47 -20.29
CA CYS A 59 -3.93 -17.10 -20.10
C CYS A 59 -3.50 -17.12 -18.61
N ASP A 60 -4.12 -17.91 -17.74
CA ASP A 60 -3.65 -18.18 -16.39
C ASP A 60 -2.27 -18.87 -16.41
N GLU A 61 -2.02 -19.70 -17.41
CA GLU A 61 -0.73 -20.25 -17.77
C GLU A 61 -0.18 -19.64 -19.07
N PRO A 62 1.14 -19.68 -19.30
CA PRO A 62 1.72 -19.12 -20.52
C PRO A 62 1.19 -19.80 -21.80
N ARG A 63 0.58 -19.03 -22.71
CA ARG A 63 -0.01 -19.49 -23.96
C ARG A 63 0.62 -18.81 -25.17
N GLY A 64 0.90 -19.57 -26.21
CA GLY A 64 1.34 -19.03 -27.49
C GLY A 64 0.17 -18.48 -28.31
N VAL A 65 0.46 -17.59 -29.29
CA VAL A 65 -0.56 -17.02 -30.16
C VAL A 65 -1.36 -18.09 -30.88
N ALA A 66 -0.70 -19.14 -31.39
CA ALA A 66 -1.37 -20.24 -32.11
C ALA A 66 -2.35 -20.99 -31.16
N GLU A 67 -1.95 -21.27 -29.93
CA GLU A 67 -2.81 -21.89 -28.90
C GLU A 67 -4.04 -21.02 -28.59
N ILE A 68 -3.84 -19.70 -28.50
CA ILE A 68 -4.92 -18.75 -28.27
C ILE A 68 -5.88 -18.72 -29.45
N CYS A 69 -5.38 -18.62 -30.68
CA CYS A 69 -6.21 -18.66 -31.88
C CYS A 69 -7.02 -19.96 -32.01
N SER A 70 -6.42 -21.11 -31.69
CA SER A 70 -7.13 -22.39 -31.69
C SER A 70 -8.22 -22.48 -30.63
N ARG A 71 -8.05 -21.80 -29.50
CA ARG A 71 -9.05 -21.76 -28.40
C ARG A 71 -10.27 -20.91 -28.75
N PHE A 72 -10.09 -19.89 -29.58
CA PHE A 72 -11.14 -18.94 -29.96
C PHE A 72 -11.42 -18.96 -31.48
N PRO A 73 -11.94 -20.08 -32.03
CA PRO A 73 -12.09 -20.24 -33.48
C PRO A 73 -13.18 -19.34 -34.10
N ARG A 74 -14.05 -18.75 -33.27
CA ARG A 74 -15.08 -17.80 -33.71
C ARG A 74 -14.53 -16.39 -33.92
N GLU A 75 -13.37 -16.08 -33.32
CA GLU A 75 -12.73 -14.79 -33.41
C GLU A 75 -11.74 -14.78 -34.60
N LYS A 76 -11.67 -13.65 -35.30
CA LYS A 76 -10.68 -13.47 -36.36
C LYS A 76 -9.28 -13.38 -35.72
N PRO A 77 -8.26 -14.03 -36.31
CA PRO A 77 -6.88 -13.95 -35.78
C PRO A 77 -6.37 -12.52 -35.58
N SER A 78 -6.76 -11.58 -36.44
CA SER A 78 -6.44 -10.15 -36.26
C SER A 78 -7.05 -9.55 -35.00
N ALA A 79 -8.32 -9.87 -34.72
CA ALA A 79 -9.01 -9.38 -33.51
C ALA A 79 -8.38 -9.97 -32.24
N ILE A 80 -7.95 -11.24 -32.26
CA ILE A 80 -7.22 -11.87 -31.15
C ILE A 80 -5.90 -11.14 -30.90
N LEU A 81 -5.13 -10.87 -31.98
CA LEU A 81 -3.86 -10.14 -31.86
C LEU A 81 -4.06 -8.71 -31.36
N ASP A 82 -5.12 -8.03 -31.78
CA ASP A 82 -5.46 -6.70 -31.29
C ASP A 82 -5.87 -6.75 -29.81
N GLY A 83 -6.64 -7.75 -29.41
CA GLY A 83 -6.98 -8.00 -28.00
C GLY A 83 -5.74 -8.21 -27.14
N ILE A 84 -4.81 -9.07 -27.60
CA ILE A 84 -3.54 -9.32 -26.91
C ILE A 84 -2.74 -8.02 -26.75
N ARG A 85 -2.57 -7.26 -27.84
CA ARG A 85 -1.84 -5.97 -27.80
C ARG A 85 -2.50 -4.98 -26.85
N ARG A 86 -3.82 -4.91 -26.87
CA ARG A 86 -4.58 -4.02 -26.00
C ARG A 86 -4.43 -4.40 -24.54
N LEU A 87 -4.55 -5.69 -24.19
CA LEU A 87 -4.35 -6.17 -22.84
C LEU A 87 -2.91 -5.98 -22.35
N GLN A 88 -1.92 -6.13 -23.22
CA GLN A 88 -0.52 -5.83 -22.89
C GLN A 88 -0.29 -4.34 -22.61
N LYS A 89 -0.86 -3.46 -23.47
CA LYS A 89 -0.76 -2.00 -23.29
C LYS A 89 -1.23 -1.55 -21.90
N TYR A 90 -2.25 -2.22 -21.35
CA TYR A 90 -2.82 -1.92 -20.04
C TYR A 90 -2.31 -2.86 -18.92
N SER A 91 -1.18 -3.52 -19.16
CA SER A 91 -0.52 -4.40 -18.18
C SER A 91 -1.41 -5.52 -17.62
N LEU A 92 -2.41 -5.95 -18.38
CA LEU A 92 -3.33 -7.03 -18.02
C LEU A 92 -2.82 -8.39 -18.51
N LEU A 93 -2.05 -8.38 -19.59
CA LEU A 93 -1.38 -9.54 -20.15
C LEU A 93 0.12 -9.26 -20.24
N GLN A 94 0.95 -10.24 -19.90
CA GLN A 94 2.41 -10.09 -19.92
C GLN A 94 3.04 -11.09 -20.88
N ALA A 95 4.07 -10.67 -21.63
CA ALA A 95 4.91 -11.59 -22.35
C ALA A 95 5.70 -12.45 -21.37
N TYR A 96 5.63 -13.76 -21.55
CA TYR A 96 6.31 -14.73 -20.70
C TYR A 96 7.67 -15.09 -21.31
N ALA A 97 8.73 -14.69 -20.64
CA ALA A 97 10.12 -14.93 -21.07
C ALA A 97 10.84 -15.96 -20.21
N GLY A 98 10.12 -16.94 -19.61
CA GLY A 98 10.72 -17.90 -18.69
C GLY A 98 10.95 -17.32 -17.29
N LYS A 99 11.93 -17.83 -16.55
CA LYS A 99 12.24 -17.42 -15.17
C LYS A 99 12.63 -15.93 -15.06
N ARG A 100 11.67 -15.03 -15.08
CA ARG A 100 11.88 -13.64 -14.71
C ARG A 100 11.31 -13.37 -13.32
N ARG A 101 12.20 -13.03 -12.40
CA ARG A 101 11.88 -12.52 -11.06
C ARG A 101 11.23 -11.15 -11.21
N ASP A 102 9.93 -10.94 -11.17
CA ASP A 102 9.54 -9.54 -11.03
C ASP A 102 8.23 -9.25 -10.31
N THR A 103 7.25 -10.12 -10.39
CA THR A 103 6.00 -9.91 -9.65
C THR A 103 5.74 -11.02 -8.65
N SER A 104 6.56 -12.07 -8.70
CA SER A 104 6.43 -13.23 -7.82
C SER A 104 6.70 -12.87 -6.35
N ASP A 105 7.61 -11.94 -6.07
CA ASP A 105 7.98 -11.58 -4.70
C ASP A 105 6.85 -10.75 -4.04
N VAL A 106 6.28 -9.80 -4.77
CA VAL A 106 5.11 -9.04 -4.30
C VAL A 106 3.92 -9.97 -4.11
N MET A 107 3.63 -10.85 -5.08
CA MET A 107 2.56 -11.84 -4.97
C MET A 107 2.77 -12.79 -3.79
N HIS A 108 4.01 -13.19 -3.51
CA HIS A 108 4.30 -14.10 -2.42
C HIS A 108 3.93 -13.49 -1.06
N GLY A 109 4.25 -12.23 -0.84
CA GLY A 109 3.88 -11.51 0.38
C GLY A 109 2.36 -11.40 0.59
N TRP A 110 1.58 -11.35 -0.50
CA TRP A 110 0.12 -11.17 -0.44
C TRP A 110 -0.70 -12.47 -0.49
N LYS A 111 -0.09 -13.64 -0.61
CA LYS A 111 -0.80 -14.94 -0.70
C LYS A 111 -1.72 -15.24 0.49
N LYS A 112 -1.40 -14.73 1.66
CA LYS A 112 -2.18 -14.93 2.89
C LYS A 112 -3.31 -13.93 3.07
N TRP A 113 -3.38 -12.91 2.22
CA TRP A 113 -4.38 -11.85 2.27
C TRP A 113 -5.49 -12.10 1.27
N SER A 114 -6.70 -11.64 1.57
CA SER A 114 -7.80 -11.71 0.60
C SER A 114 -7.49 -10.81 -0.61
N PRO A 115 -7.98 -11.15 -1.82
CA PRO A 115 -7.84 -10.28 -2.99
C PRO A 115 -8.37 -8.87 -2.78
N SER A 116 -9.46 -8.71 -1.99
CA SER A 116 -10.03 -7.41 -1.64
C SER A 116 -9.09 -6.57 -0.77
N ALA A 117 -8.34 -7.18 0.16
CA ALA A 117 -7.37 -6.48 0.98
C ALA A 117 -6.20 -5.96 0.13
N SER A 118 -5.68 -6.79 -0.77
CA SER A 118 -4.59 -6.38 -1.68
C SER A 118 -5.06 -5.28 -2.64
N HIS A 119 -6.27 -5.40 -3.21
CA HIS A 119 -6.84 -4.36 -4.07
C HIS A 119 -6.99 -3.02 -3.34
N PHE A 120 -7.52 -3.03 -2.10
CA PHE A 120 -7.63 -1.83 -1.29
C PHE A 120 -6.27 -1.21 -1.00
N HIS A 121 -5.29 -2.02 -0.57
CA HIS A 121 -3.95 -1.54 -0.27
C HIS A 121 -3.29 -0.87 -1.47
N PHE A 122 -3.21 -1.58 -2.61
CA PHE A 122 -2.59 -1.03 -3.82
C PHE A 122 -3.39 0.12 -4.44
N GLY A 123 -4.71 0.16 -4.24
CA GLY A 123 -5.56 1.26 -4.69
C GLY A 123 -5.39 2.56 -3.89
N THR A 124 -4.85 2.48 -2.68
CA THR A 124 -4.74 3.63 -1.76
C THR A 124 -3.31 4.03 -1.43
N LYS A 125 -2.33 3.12 -1.52
CA LYS A 125 -0.94 3.38 -1.09
C LYS A 125 -0.21 4.44 -1.92
N ASP A 126 -0.57 4.58 -3.20
CA ASP A 126 0.07 5.52 -4.14
C ASP A 126 -0.73 6.83 -4.25
N ALA A 127 -1.41 7.22 -3.17
CA ALA A 127 -2.09 8.51 -3.10
C ALA A 127 -1.08 9.65 -3.29
N LYS A 128 -1.42 10.57 -4.17
CA LYS A 128 -0.60 11.77 -4.37
C LYS A 128 -0.80 12.72 -3.20
N TYR A 129 0.30 13.08 -2.57
CA TYR A 129 0.33 14.12 -1.55
C TYR A 129 0.92 15.39 -2.15
N GLU A 130 0.32 16.51 -1.82
CA GLU A 130 0.86 17.82 -2.23
C GLU A 130 2.18 18.10 -1.49
N ARG A 131 3.06 18.87 -2.12
CA ARG A 131 4.41 19.10 -1.61
C ARG A 131 4.49 20.15 -0.50
N ASN A 132 3.49 21.00 -0.42
CA ASN A 132 3.44 22.10 0.55
C ASN A 132 2.01 22.57 0.79
N ASP A 133 1.81 23.29 1.90
CA ASP A 133 0.51 23.80 2.32
C ASP A 133 -0.16 24.72 1.28
N ALA A 134 0.61 25.45 0.48
CA ALA A 134 0.07 26.34 -0.55
C ALA A 134 -0.56 25.55 -1.71
N GLU A 135 0.07 24.45 -2.13
CA GLU A 135 -0.47 23.53 -3.12
C GLU A 135 -1.72 22.81 -2.58
N ASP A 136 -1.68 22.34 -1.32
CA ASP A 136 -2.83 21.75 -0.62
C ASP A 136 -4.03 22.70 -0.62
N PHE A 137 -3.83 23.95 -0.25
CA PHE A 137 -4.90 24.94 -0.24
C PHE A 137 -5.42 25.29 -1.64
N SER A 138 -4.54 25.31 -2.65
CA SER A 138 -4.94 25.53 -4.04
C SER A 138 -5.82 24.37 -4.53
N SER A 139 -5.37 23.15 -4.35
CA SER A 139 -6.09 21.92 -4.72
C SER A 139 -7.44 21.82 -4.00
N LEU A 140 -7.47 22.16 -2.71
CA LEU A 140 -8.70 22.19 -1.93
C LEU A 140 -9.69 23.24 -2.43
N ARG A 141 -9.22 24.45 -2.79
CA ARG A 141 -10.08 25.51 -3.37
C ARG A 141 -10.71 25.05 -4.67
N GLU A 142 -9.95 24.43 -5.57
CA GLU A 142 -10.48 23.88 -6.82
C GLU A 142 -11.49 22.76 -6.58
N LEU A 143 -11.21 21.87 -5.60
CA LEU A 143 -12.15 20.83 -5.22
C LEU A 143 -13.48 21.39 -4.71
N VAL A 144 -13.42 22.42 -3.84
CA VAL A 144 -14.62 23.05 -3.27
C VAL A 144 -15.45 23.78 -4.35
N LYS A 145 -14.80 24.38 -5.36
CA LYS A 145 -15.53 24.97 -6.52
C LYS A 145 -16.32 23.93 -7.29
N ARG A 146 -15.75 22.72 -7.48
CA ARG A 146 -16.39 21.62 -8.22
C ARG A 146 -17.41 20.87 -7.39
N LYS A 147 -17.14 20.70 -6.11
CA LYS A 147 -17.97 19.96 -5.16
C LYS A 147 -18.05 20.74 -3.85
N PRO A 148 -19.15 21.47 -3.61
CA PRO A 148 -19.33 22.22 -2.39
C PRO A 148 -19.13 21.34 -1.15
N LEU A 149 -18.54 21.94 -0.11
CA LEU A 149 -18.37 21.22 1.17
C LEU A 149 -19.73 20.79 1.72
N PRO A 150 -19.82 19.60 2.30
CA PRO A 150 -21.05 19.18 2.97
C PRO A 150 -21.36 20.12 4.14
N PRO A 151 -22.63 20.24 4.54
CA PRO A 151 -23.01 21.02 5.71
C PRO A 151 -22.19 20.61 6.93
N ARG A 152 -21.70 21.54 7.71
CA ARG A 152 -20.91 21.29 8.92
C ARG A 152 -21.62 20.38 9.93
N ARG A 153 -22.94 20.41 9.95
CA ARG A 153 -23.76 19.57 10.82
C ARG A 153 -25.07 19.22 10.14
N LYS A 154 -25.53 18.03 10.39
CA LYS A 154 -26.90 17.62 10.04
C LYS A 154 -27.89 18.30 10.98
N GLN A 155 -28.94 18.86 10.44
CA GLN A 155 -30.02 19.47 11.22
C GLN A 155 -31.28 18.66 11.06
N TYR A 156 -32.04 18.58 12.14
CA TYR A 156 -33.33 17.91 12.17
C TYR A 156 -34.37 18.92 12.63
N PRO A 157 -35.08 19.60 11.69
CA PRO A 157 -36.15 20.55 12.04
C PRO A 157 -37.30 19.86 12.80
N GLY A 158 -37.88 20.57 13.74
CA GLY A 158 -39.04 20.07 14.48
C GLY A 158 -38.78 19.00 15.56
N ILE A 159 -37.55 18.56 15.74
CA ILE A 159 -37.21 17.59 16.79
C ILE A 159 -36.86 18.29 18.11
N LYS A 160 -37.44 17.78 19.20
CA LYS A 160 -37.09 18.25 20.55
C LYS A 160 -35.60 18.04 20.83
N ARG A 161 -34.95 19.08 21.32
CA ARG A 161 -33.50 19.08 21.66
C ARG A 161 -33.33 19.16 23.17
N VAL A 162 -32.40 18.34 23.67
CA VAL A 162 -31.91 18.43 25.02
C VAL A 162 -30.55 19.15 24.96
N LYS A 163 -30.47 20.29 25.62
CA LYS A 163 -29.21 21.04 25.71
C LYS A 163 -28.33 20.39 26.78
N LEU A 164 -27.12 19.98 26.36
CA LEU A 164 -26.13 19.44 27.28
C LEU A 164 -25.23 20.58 27.80
N SER A 165 -24.86 20.51 29.09
CA SER A 165 -23.86 21.41 29.67
C SER A 165 -22.46 21.03 29.14
N ILE A 166 -21.61 22.04 29.01
CA ILE A 166 -20.19 21.82 28.72
C ILE A 166 -19.56 21.47 30.11
N PRO A 167 -18.95 20.26 30.24
CA PRO A 167 -18.36 19.86 31.51
C PRO A 167 -17.17 20.77 31.87
N ASP A 168 -16.95 20.96 33.16
CA ASP A 168 -15.73 21.56 33.64
C ASP A 168 -14.55 20.63 33.32
N ARG A 169 -13.44 21.19 32.84
CA ARG A 169 -12.32 20.46 32.24
C ARG A 169 -11.02 20.85 32.93
N THR A 170 -10.98 20.67 34.22
CA THR A 170 -9.84 21.05 35.06
C THR A 170 -8.80 19.94 35.23
N ASP A 171 -9.17 18.67 34.90
CA ASP A 171 -8.24 17.55 34.98
C ASP A 171 -7.19 17.59 33.87
N GLU A 172 -6.01 17.03 34.15
CA GLU A 172 -4.87 17.03 33.21
C GLU A 172 -5.16 16.32 31.90
N PHE A 173 -5.86 15.18 31.94
CA PHE A 173 -6.20 14.41 30.76
C PHE A 173 -7.10 15.19 29.80
N SER A 174 -8.15 15.81 30.30
CA SER A 174 -9.05 16.67 29.54
C SER A 174 -8.31 17.86 28.94
N ARG A 175 -7.40 18.47 29.68
CA ARG A 175 -6.56 19.58 29.20
C ARG A 175 -5.68 19.14 28.02
N VAL A 176 -4.95 18.03 28.18
CA VAL A 176 -4.09 17.47 27.10
C VAL A 176 -4.87 17.17 25.84
N LEU A 177 -6.06 16.56 25.95
CA LEU A 177 -6.92 16.28 24.80
C LEU A 177 -7.37 17.55 24.07
N GLN A 178 -7.65 18.62 24.80
CA GLN A 178 -8.11 19.88 24.22
C GLN A 178 -6.98 20.69 23.58
N GLU A 179 -5.81 20.68 24.20
CA GLU A 179 -4.64 21.44 23.76
C GLU A 179 -3.88 20.75 22.64
N ARG A 180 -4.04 19.43 22.48
CA ARG A 180 -3.36 18.66 21.44
C ARG A 180 -3.63 19.26 20.05
N ARG A 181 -2.55 19.58 19.34
CA ARG A 181 -2.59 20.06 17.95
C ARG A 181 -1.62 19.23 17.09
N THR A 182 -1.88 19.18 15.80
CA THR A 182 -0.92 18.66 14.82
C THR A 182 0.20 19.68 14.69
N TRP A 183 1.42 19.26 15.01
CA TRP A 183 2.61 20.08 14.89
C TRP A 183 3.45 19.57 13.71
N ARG A 184 3.83 20.45 12.80
CA ARG A 184 4.60 20.12 11.58
C ARG A 184 5.96 20.79 11.51
N GLU A 185 6.29 21.63 12.48
CA GLU A 185 7.61 22.25 12.60
C GLU A 185 8.48 21.42 13.52
N PHE A 186 9.48 20.75 12.94
CA PHE A 186 10.35 19.84 13.66
C PHE A 186 11.70 20.50 13.94
N SER A 187 12.20 20.34 15.16
CA SER A 187 13.53 20.79 15.56
C SER A 187 14.62 20.05 14.79
N ARG A 188 15.73 20.75 14.50
CA ARG A 188 16.95 20.13 13.97
C ARG A 188 17.84 19.55 15.07
N LYS A 189 17.55 19.83 16.35
CA LYS A 189 18.29 19.26 17.49
C LYS A 189 18.05 17.75 17.56
N PRO A 190 19.02 16.98 18.05
CA PRO A 190 18.81 15.57 18.35
C PRO A 190 17.63 15.38 19.31
N LEU A 191 16.84 14.33 19.06
CA LEU A 191 15.83 13.90 20.03
C LEU A 191 16.54 13.24 21.20
N ASP A 192 16.16 13.56 22.44
CA ASP A 192 16.64 12.85 23.61
C ASP A 192 16.14 11.40 23.59
N LEU A 193 17.03 10.45 23.89
CA LEU A 193 16.69 9.03 23.93
C LEU A 193 15.51 8.73 24.85
N ARG A 194 15.41 9.41 25.99
CA ARG A 194 14.28 9.25 26.92
C ARG A 194 12.92 9.54 26.31
N HIS A 195 12.84 10.49 25.39
CA HIS A 195 11.58 10.76 24.68
C HIS A 195 11.23 9.63 23.72
N LEU A 196 12.23 9.06 23.05
CA LEU A 196 12.02 7.88 22.18
C LEU A 196 11.60 6.66 23.02
N GLU A 197 12.26 6.39 24.14
CA GLU A 197 11.91 5.33 25.09
C GLU A 197 10.46 5.47 25.56
N THR A 198 10.09 6.66 26.02
CA THR A 198 8.73 6.96 26.48
C THR A 198 7.70 6.74 25.36
N LEU A 199 7.99 7.22 24.14
CA LEU A 199 7.10 7.04 22.99
C LEU A 199 6.89 5.56 22.66
N LEU A 200 7.98 4.80 22.55
CA LEU A 200 7.92 3.38 22.22
C LEU A 200 7.19 2.59 23.30
N TRP A 201 7.49 2.85 24.56
CA TRP A 201 6.82 2.21 25.70
C TRP A 201 5.31 2.49 25.73
N LEU A 202 4.91 3.76 25.63
CA LEU A 202 3.51 4.13 25.70
C LEU A 202 2.68 3.68 24.50
N VAL A 203 3.28 3.56 23.30
CA VAL A 203 2.53 3.19 22.10
C VAL A 203 2.58 1.69 21.83
N PHE A 204 3.72 1.05 22.02
CA PHE A 204 3.94 -0.34 21.59
C PHE A 204 4.29 -1.29 22.74
N GLY A 205 4.81 -0.79 23.85
CA GLY A 205 5.28 -1.61 24.98
C GLY A 205 4.15 -2.39 25.65
N VAL A 206 4.49 -3.58 26.15
CA VAL A 206 3.57 -4.41 26.94
C VAL A 206 3.43 -3.83 28.34
N GLN A 207 2.24 -3.33 28.67
CA GLN A 207 1.95 -2.70 29.96
C GLN A 207 1.58 -3.71 31.04
N ALA A 208 0.93 -4.81 30.65
CA ALA A 208 0.48 -5.88 31.52
C ALA A 208 0.24 -7.17 30.74
N TRP A 209 -0.03 -8.26 31.47
CA TRP A 209 -0.36 -9.55 30.89
C TRP A 209 -1.70 -10.05 31.41
N ALA A 210 -2.58 -10.47 30.51
CA ALA A 210 -3.78 -11.21 30.84
C ALA A 210 -3.52 -12.72 30.65
N ARG A 211 -4.00 -13.55 31.58
CA ARG A 211 -3.97 -15.01 31.45
C ARG A 211 -5.38 -15.51 31.13
N ILE A 212 -5.51 -16.18 29.98
CA ILE A 212 -6.79 -16.73 29.54
C ILE A 212 -6.70 -18.26 29.57
N PRO A 213 -7.59 -18.94 30.31
CA PRO A 213 -7.60 -20.40 30.34
C PRO A 213 -7.74 -21.01 28.94
N GLY A 214 -6.88 -21.99 28.62
CA GLY A 214 -6.84 -22.65 27.32
C GLY A 214 -6.19 -21.86 26.17
N VAL A 215 -5.86 -20.56 26.38
CA VAL A 215 -5.21 -19.71 25.37
C VAL A 215 -3.78 -19.37 25.76
N GLY A 216 -3.55 -19.08 27.04
CA GLY A 216 -2.23 -18.70 27.54
C GLY A 216 -2.17 -17.25 28.03
N ARG A 217 -0.98 -16.64 27.91
CA ARG A 217 -0.74 -15.23 28.25
C ARG A 217 -0.91 -14.36 27.02
N LEU A 218 -1.67 -13.27 27.16
CA LEU A 218 -1.84 -12.26 26.12
C LEU A 218 -1.30 -10.91 26.61
N PRO A 219 -0.55 -10.18 25.77
CA PRO A 219 -0.02 -8.88 26.13
C PRO A 219 -1.14 -7.82 26.12
N LEU A 220 -1.13 -6.96 27.12
CA LEU A 220 -1.99 -5.79 27.21
C LEU A 220 -1.15 -4.55 26.93
N LYS A 221 -1.52 -3.81 25.90
CA LYS A 221 -0.85 -2.56 25.48
C LYS A 221 -1.84 -1.41 25.47
N THR A 222 -1.34 -0.18 25.43
CA THR A 222 -2.18 1.02 25.28
C THR A 222 -2.80 1.10 23.88
N SER A 223 -2.11 0.61 22.86
CA SER A 223 -2.66 0.50 21.51
C SER A 223 -3.69 -0.64 21.43
N PRO A 224 -4.89 -0.39 20.86
CA PRO A 224 -5.93 -1.41 20.77
C PRO A 224 -5.58 -2.50 19.75
N SER A 225 -5.97 -3.74 20.06
CA SER A 225 -5.88 -4.86 19.13
C SER A 225 -7.01 -5.86 19.36
N GLY A 226 -7.63 -6.34 18.29
CA GLY A 226 -8.64 -7.39 18.35
C GLY A 226 -8.07 -8.67 18.95
N GLY A 227 -8.66 -9.14 20.05
CA GLY A 227 -8.20 -10.35 20.75
C GLY A 227 -6.82 -10.22 21.40
N ALA A 228 -6.29 -9.01 21.60
CA ALA A 228 -4.94 -8.73 22.13
C ALA A 228 -3.82 -9.47 21.36
N LEU A 229 -3.99 -9.68 20.05
CA LEU A 229 -3.02 -10.42 19.22
C LEU A 229 -1.85 -9.54 18.74
N HIS A 230 -2.03 -8.23 18.73
CA HIS A 230 -1.01 -7.22 18.36
C HIS A 230 -0.12 -7.62 17.16
N PRO A 231 -0.69 -7.81 15.96
CA PRO A 231 0.04 -8.32 14.81
C PRO A 231 1.01 -7.32 14.17
N LEU A 232 1.06 -6.10 14.68
CA LEU A 232 1.94 -5.05 14.16
C LEU A 232 3.25 -5.01 14.95
N GLU A 233 4.35 -5.10 14.22
CA GLU A 233 5.70 -4.92 14.74
C GLU A 233 6.18 -3.47 14.54
N ALA A 234 6.88 -2.93 15.51
CA ALA A 234 7.39 -1.57 15.46
C ALA A 234 8.85 -1.52 14.98
N TYR A 235 9.11 -0.72 13.95
CA TYR A 235 10.45 -0.47 13.44
C TYR A 235 10.78 1.01 13.52
N ALA A 236 11.90 1.34 14.16
CA ALA A 236 12.37 2.72 14.29
C ALA A 236 13.49 3.01 13.27
N LEU A 237 13.27 4.02 12.42
CA LEU A 237 14.28 4.56 11.51
C LEU A 237 14.97 5.74 12.21
N ILE A 238 16.06 5.46 12.91
CA ILE A 238 16.78 6.42 13.74
C ILE A 238 17.82 7.15 12.93
N ARG A 239 17.74 8.48 12.94
CA ARG A 239 18.68 9.35 12.23
C ARG A 239 19.42 10.32 13.15
N ASN A 240 18.71 10.89 14.12
CA ASN A 240 19.21 11.95 14.98
C ASN A 240 18.58 11.84 16.38
N VAL A 241 19.04 10.85 17.14
CA VAL A 241 18.66 10.62 18.54
C VAL A 241 19.96 10.59 19.35
N SER A 242 19.99 11.32 20.48
CA SER A 242 21.16 11.34 21.36
C SER A 242 21.36 9.97 22.02
N GLY A 243 22.58 9.50 22.07
CA GLY A 243 22.92 8.26 22.78
C GLY A 243 22.69 6.96 22.01
N ILE A 244 22.20 7.03 20.75
CA ILE A 244 22.01 5.85 19.91
C ILE A 244 22.51 6.13 18.47
N ALA A 245 23.15 5.14 17.84
CA ALA A 245 23.66 5.29 16.50
C ALA A 245 22.54 5.34 15.45
N PRO A 246 22.70 6.09 14.33
CA PRO A 246 21.75 6.04 13.22
C PRO A 246 21.61 4.62 12.65
N GLY A 247 20.37 4.18 12.42
CA GLY A 247 20.10 2.84 11.93
C GLY A 247 18.62 2.53 11.78
N ILE A 248 18.34 1.30 11.36
CA ILE A 248 17.02 0.71 11.37
C ILE A 248 16.99 -0.29 12.52
N TYR A 249 16.06 -0.11 13.42
CA TYR A 249 15.90 -0.90 14.62
C TYR A 249 14.52 -1.54 14.65
N HIS A 250 14.45 -2.80 15.08
CA HIS A 250 13.22 -3.41 15.55
C HIS A 250 13.03 -3.07 17.04
N TYR A 251 11.81 -2.84 17.46
CA TYR A 251 11.50 -2.63 18.87
C TYR A 251 10.95 -3.94 19.45
N ASP A 252 11.70 -4.53 20.37
CA ASP A 252 11.24 -5.63 21.21
C ASP A 252 10.34 -5.06 22.31
N ASP A 253 9.05 -5.33 22.19
CA ASP A 253 8.01 -4.75 23.04
C ASP A 253 7.90 -5.41 24.41
N GLU A 254 8.36 -6.66 24.56
CA GLU A 254 8.43 -7.34 25.85
C GLU A 254 9.66 -6.91 26.65
N GLY A 255 10.80 -6.86 25.98
CA GLY A 255 12.08 -6.47 26.60
C GLY A 255 12.32 -4.97 26.67
N HIS A 256 11.43 -4.14 26.10
CA HIS A 256 11.60 -2.69 25.98
C HIS A 256 12.99 -2.33 25.46
N SER A 257 13.38 -2.92 24.34
CA SER A 257 14.71 -2.77 23.77
C SER A 257 14.69 -2.53 22.27
N LEU A 258 15.80 -2.00 21.75
CA LEU A 258 15.99 -1.74 20.31
C LEU A 258 17.03 -2.69 19.75
N GLU A 259 16.63 -3.51 18.79
CA GLU A 259 17.48 -4.45 18.08
C GLU A 259 17.97 -3.86 16.77
N LEU A 260 19.27 -3.61 16.65
CA LEU A 260 19.86 -3.03 15.43
C LEU A 260 19.81 -4.03 14.27
N LEU A 261 18.94 -3.80 13.29
CA LEU A 261 18.85 -4.61 12.08
C LEU A 261 19.81 -4.15 10.98
N ARG A 262 20.02 -2.84 10.88
CA ARG A 262 20.92 -2.25 9.87
C ARG A 262 21.52 -0.95 10.38
N ALA A 263 22.85 -0.85 10.35
CA ALA A 263 23.56 0.39 10.65
C ALA A 263 23.38 1.41 9.53
N GLY A 264 23.24 2.66 9.92
CA GLY A 264 22.99 3.79 9.02
C GLY A 264 21.54 3.87 8.51
N CYS A 265 21.10 5.11 8.27
CA CYS A 265 19.75 5.41 7.79
C CYS A 265 19.82 6.68 6.94
N ARG A 266 19.90 6.53 5.62
CA ARG A 266 20.00 7.67 4.69
C ARG A 266 18.63 8.26 4.39
N ARG A 267 18.54 9.59 4.35
CA ARG A 267 17.29 10.28 4.02
C ARG A 267 16.68 9.82 2.69
N ALA A 268 17.52 9.64 1.66
CA ALA A 268 17.06 9.19 0.35
C ALA A 268 16.49 7.76 0.34
N GLU A 269 16.90 6.90 1.28
CA GLU A 269 16.34 5.55 1.44
C GLU A 269 14.98 5.61 2.13
N ILE A 270 14.84 6.47 3.16
CA ILE A 270 13.55 6.70 3.83
C ILE A 270 12.55 7.25 2.84
N GLN A 271 12.96 8.23 2.03
CA GLN A 271 12.09 8.86 1.03
C GLN A 271 11.48 7.84 0.06
N LYS A 272 12.22 6.78 -0.29
CA LYS A 272 11.70 5.68 -1.13
C LYS A 272 10.69 4.78 -0.43
N LEU A 273 10.65 4.77 0.90
CA LEU A 273 9.69 4.00 1.69
C LEU A 273 8.40 4.78 1.97
N LEU A 274 8.50 6.11 1.92
CA LEU A 274 7.34 6.99 2.02
C LEU A 274 6.76 7.11 0.61
N ALA A 275 5.52 6.68 0.43
CA ALA A 275 4.80 6.89 -0.83
C ALA A 275 4.73 8.39 -1.09
N GLU A 276 5.17 8.80 -2.25
CA GLU A 276 5.08 10.16 -2.78
C GLU A 276 3.94 10.30 -3.78
#